data_59faf2a0124ad4ddee6bd099d03e0699
#
_entry.id   59faf2a0124ad4ddee6bd099d03e0699
#
_cell.length_a   1.000
_cell.length_b   1.000
_cell.length_c   1.000
_cell.angle_alpha   90.00
_cell.angle_beta   90.00
_cell.angle_gamma   90.00
#
_symmetry.space_group_name_H-M   'P 1'
#
loop_
_entity.id
_entity.type
_entity.pdbx_description
1 polymer ?
#
loop_
_entity_poly.entity_id
_entity_poly.type
_entity_poly.pdbx_seq_one_letter_code
_entity_poly.pdbx_strand_id
1 'polypeptide(L)'
;MTMFNSSFQTPLTDTAAPNALAGAVTAMRVIDPTEGEETALLEVDDPTNVRLDWQLTGVATPVVGGTWLVELFIDDVDGVGATSGSLGASGPIAITGGVSPLTFTHTFNIPANRVGVGLYQLSATINHSPIGNPNQLSEMIGFAQSLPIKFTTTVVETN
;
A
#
# COMPACT_ATOMS: atom_id res chain seq x y z
N MET A 1 -13.54 6.94 -5.23
CA MET A 1 -12.77 6.66 -4.00
C MET A 1 -12.55 5.16 -3.90
N THR A 2 -11.29 4.74 -3.80
CA THR A 2 -10.98 3.31 -3.63
C THR A 2 -11.29 2.90 -2.20
N MET A 3 -12.17 1.94 -2.01
CA MET A 3 -12.46 1.39 -0.69
C MET A 3 -11.41 0.33 -0.34
N PHE A 4 -11.05 0.26 0.92
CA PHE A 4 -10.03 -0.67 1.41
C PHE A 4 -10.26 -1.01 2.88
N ASN A 5 -9.71 -2.15 3.29
CA ASN A 5 -9.60 -2.54 4.68
C ASN A 5 -8.15 -2.41 5.12
N SER A 6 -7.93 -2.02 6.36
CA SER A 6 -6.57 -1.86 6.86
C SER A 6 -6.45 -2.22 8.33
N SER A 7 -5.24 -2.55 8.73
CA SER A 7 -4.85 -2.70 10.13
C SER A 7 -3.43 -2.17 10.31
N PHE A 8 -3.12 -1.75 11.52
CA PHE A 8 -1.78 -1.27 11.85
C PHE A 8 -1.45 -1.62 13.30
N GLN A 9 -0.28 -2.23 13.52
CA GLN A 9 0.20 -2.57 14.84
C GLN A 9 1.46 -1.79 15.17
N THR A 10 1.53 -1.25 16.36
CA THR A 10 2.70 -0.55 16.88
C THR A 10 3.14 -1.20 18.19
N PRO A 11 4.46 -1.16 18.52
CA PRO A 11 4.97 -1.84 19.70
C PRO A 11 4.63 -1.16 21.02
N LEU A 12 4.21 0.11 20.99
CA LEU A 12 3.99 0.89 22.20
C LEU A 12 2.55 0.76 22.68
N THR A 13 2.24 -0.39 23.26
CA THR A 13 1.00 -0.63 24.01
C THR A 13 1.24 -0.52 25.51
N ASP A 14 2.08 0.41 25.93
CA ASP A 14 2.34 0.65 27.34
C ASP A 14 1.07 1.17 28.00
N THR A 15 0.68 0.54 29.10
CA THR A 15 -0.47 0.96 29.89
C THR A 15 -0.29 2.35 30.51
N ALA A 16 0.95 2.81 30.69
CA ALA A 16 1.25 4.15 31.17
C ALA A 16 1.17 5.22 30.08
N ALA A 17 1.28 4.84 28.81
CA ALA A 17 1.20 5.75 27.67
C ALA A 17 0.52 5.06 26.46
N PRO A 18 -0.78 4.73 26.56
CA PRO A 18 -1.45 3.89 25.55
C PRO A 18 -1.53 4.55 24.16
N ASN A 19 -1.35 5.87 24.07
CA ASN A 19 -1.40 6.62 22.82
C ASN A 19 -0.04 7.21 22.45
N ALA A 20 1.07 6.63 22.94
CA ALA A 20 2.40 7.14 22.64
C ALA A 20 2.72 7.05 21.15
N LEU A 21 2.26 5.98 20.49
CA LEU A 21 2.43 5.79 19.06
C LEU A 21 1.30 4.94 18.52
N ALA A 22 0.63 5.43 17.50
CA ALA A 22 -0.39 4.70 16.77
C ALA A 22 -0.16 4.85 15.28
N GLY A 23 -0.49 3.83 14.52
CA GLY A 23 -0.37 3.85 13.06
C GLY A 23 -1.72 3.62 12.40
N ALA A 24 -1.86 4.14 11.19
CA ALA A 24 -3.02 3.90 10.35
C ALA A 24 -2.66 4.02 8.88
N VAL A 25 -3.25 3.16 8.06
CA VAL A 25 -3.28 3.36 6.62
C VAL A 25 -4.43 4.30 6.32
N THR A 26 -4.15 5.45 5.73
CA THR A 26 -5.14 6.50 5.51
C THR A 26 -5.75 6.44 4.11
N ALA A 27 -5.05 5.89 3.14
CA ALA A 27 -5.58 5.71 1.79
C ALA A 27 -4.86 4.58 1.06
N MET A 28 -5.60 3.90 0.22
CA MET A 28 -5.09 2.98 -0.80
C MET A 28 -5.87 3.25 -2.07
N ARG A 29 -5.22 3.84 -3.07
CA ARG A 29 -5.88 4.32 -4.27
C ARG A 29 -5.37 3.61 -5.49
N VAL A 30 -6.29 3.07 -6.28
CA VAL A 30 -5.99 2.50 -7.60
C VAL A 30 -6.34 3.56 -8.63
N ILE A 31 -5.35 4.00 -9.38
CA ILE A 31 -5.45 5.17 -10.25
C ILE A 31 -5.07 4.76 -11.67
N ASP A 32 -5.92 5.11 -12.62
CA ASP A 32 -5.55 5.10 -14.04
C ASP A 32 -4.75 6.38 -14.33
N PRO A 33 -3.42 6.29 -14.56
CA PRO A 33 -2.62 7.49 -14.77
C PRO A 33 -2.93 8.20 -16.09
N THR A 34 -3.52 7.51 -17.06
CA THR A 34 -3.91 8.11 -18.34
C THR A 34 -5.06 9.10 -18.15
N GLU A 35 -6.02 8.77 -17.30
CA GLU A 35 -7.16 9.63 -17.00
C GLU A 35 -7.02 10.39 -15.68
N GLY A 36 -6.09 9.97 -14.82
CA GLY A 36 -5.86 10.58 -13.52
C GLY A 36 -6.95 10.29 -12.49
N GLU A 37 -7.77 9.28 -12.71
CA GLU A 37 -8.94 8.96 -11.90
C GLU A 37 -8.76 7.67 -11.12
N GLU A 38 -9.34 7.61 -9.90
CA GLU A 38 -9.49 6.38 -9.16
C GLU A 38 -10.54 5.50 -9.83
N THR A 39 -10.21 4.21 -10.01
CA THR A 39 -11.11 3.28 -10.67
C THR A 39 -10.91 1.87 -10.14
N ALA A 40 -11.98 1.07 -10.18
CA ALA A 40 -11.94 -0.37 -9.94
C ALA A 40 -11.99 -1.18 -11.24
N LEU A 41 -12.09 -0.51 -12.38
CA LEU A 41 -12.10 -1.12 -13.71
C LEU A 41 -10.90 -0.62 -14.50
N LEU A 42 -9.99 -1.51 -14.84
CA LEU A 42 -8.71 -1.21 -15.44
C LEU A 42 -8.54 -1.97 -16.75
N GLU A 43 -7.71 -1.43 -17.62
CA GLU A 43 -7.37 -2.08 -18.90
C GLU A 43 -5.99 -2.70 -18.82
N VAL A 44 -5.83 -3.92 -19.29
CA VAL A 44 -4.56 -4.67 -19.19
C VAL A 44 -3.42 -4.05 -19.98
N ASP A 45 -3.71 -3.32 -21.05
CA ASP A 45 -2.71 -2.68 -21.90
C ASP A 45 -2.35 -1.24 -21.48
N ASP A 46 -2.96 -0.73 -20.42
CA ASP A 46 -2.61 0.55 -19.80
C ASP A 46 -1.86 0.34 -18.49
N PRO A 47 -0.92 1.22 -18.17
CA PRO A 47 -0.29 1.19 -16.84
C PRO A 47 -1.30 1.58 -15.76
N THR A 48 -1.08 1.12 -14.55
CA THR A 48 -1.91 1.41 -13.39
C THR A 48 -1.01 1.84 -12.24
N ASN A 49 -1.41 2.86 -11.50
CA ASN A 49 -0.73 3.27 -10.28
C ASN A 49 -1.54 2.85 -9.05
N VAL A 50 -0.84 2.36 -8.03
CA VAL A 50 -1.42 2.11 -6.71
C VAL A 50 -0.69 3.00 -5.72
N ARG A 51 -1.40 3.96 -5.16
CA ARG A 51 -0.87 4.87 -4.15
C ARG A 51 -1.31 4.46 -2.76
N LEU A 52 -0.35 4.34 -1.87
CA LEU A 52 -0.58 4.00 -0.48
C LEU A 52 -0.16 5.17 0.39
N ASP A 53 -1.04 5.61 1.28
CA ASP A 53 -0.77 6.63 2.28
C ASP A 53 -0.95 6.04 3.66
N TRP A 54 -0.02 6.33 4.57
CA TRP A 54 -0.12 5.90 5.97
C TRP A 54 0.47 6.96 6.88
N GLN A 55 0.18 6.83 8.17
CA GLN A 55 0.62 7.82 9.15
C GLN A 55 0.94 7.18 10.49
N LEU A 56 1.76 7.88 11.24
CA LEU A 56 1.98 7.65 12.67
C LEU A 56 1.51 8.88 13.45
N THR A 57 0.84 8.63 14.57
CA THR A 57 0.35 9.67 15.47
C THR A 57 0.79 9.38 16.89
N GLY A 58 0.82 10.39 17.73
CA GLY A 58 1.12 10.27 19.15
C GLY A 58 2.32 11.10 19.57
N VAL A 59 2.63 11.06 20.87
CA VAL A 59 3.69 11.87 21.47
C VAL A 59 5.10 11.36 21.15
N ALA A 60 5.22 10.11 20.69
CA ALA A 60 6.52 9.51 20.38
C ALA A 60 6.97 9.76 18.94
N THR A 61 6.16 10.40 18.06
CA THR A 61 6.53 10.63 16.67
C THR A 61 7.84 11.40 16.47
N PRO A 62 8.25 12.34 17.35
CA PRO A 62 9.53 13.03 17.17
C PRO A 62 10.75 12.11 17.27
N VAL A 63 10.64 10.97 17.93
CA VAL A 63 11.77 10.04 18.15
C VAL A 63 11.70 8.79 17.28
N VAL A 64 10.73 8.70 16.37
CA VAL A 64 10.64 7.58 15.44
C VAL A 64 11.68 7.74 14.34
N GLY A 65 12.40 6.67 14.07
CA GLY A 65 13.38 6.62 12.99
C GLY A 65 13.35 5.27 12.30
N GLY A 66 14.43 4.95 11.59
CA GLY A 66 14.52 3.72 10.82
C GLY A 66 13.98 3.88 9.41
N THR A 67 13.45 2.80 8.87
CA THR A 67 12.94 2.75 7.48
C THR A 67 11.64 1.98 7.40
N TRP A 68 10.84 2.33 6.39
CA TRP A 68 9.72 1.52 5.93
C TRP A 68 10.12 0.69 4.72
N LEU A 69 9.63 -0.52 4.65
CA LEU A 69 9.66 -1.35 3.46
C LEU A 69 8.21 -1.71 3.12
N VAL A 70 7.78 -1.33 1.92
CA VAL A 70 6.39 -1.52 1.46
C VAL A 70 6.39 -2.47 0.29
N GLU A 71 5.49 -3.44 0.29
CA GLU A 71 5.33 -4.39 -0.80
C GLU A 71 3.88 -4.52 -1.20
N LEU A 72 3.64 -4.58 -2.52
CA LEU A 72 2.31 -4.72 -3.11
C LEU A 72 2.14 -6.13 -3.66
N PHE A 73 1.01 -6.75 -3.33
CA PHE A 73 0.63 -8.09 -3.79
C PHE A 73 -0.69 -8.04 -4.56
N ILE A 74 -0.85 -8.97 -5.47
CA ILE A 74 -2.11 -9.19 -6.17
C ILE A 74 -2.55 -10.64 -5.99
N ASP A 75 -3.84 -10.84 -5.82
CA ASP A 75 -4.44 -12.15 -5.65
C ASP A 75 -5.62 -12.32 -6.59
N ASP A 76 -5.68 -13.46 -7.26
CA ASP A 76 -6.74 -13.81 -8.18
C ASP A 76 -7.97 -14.27 -7.38
N VAL A 77 -9.07 -13.54 -7.49
CA VAL A 77 -10.26 -13.77 -6.67
C VAL A 77 -11.19 -14.81 -7.29
N ASP A 78 -11.28 -14.85 -8.61
CA ASP A 78 -12.25 -15.71 -9.30
C ASP A 78 -11.66 -17.00 -9.89
N GLY A 79 -10.36 -17.20 -9.76
CA GLY A 79 -9.66 -18.37 -10.28
C GLY A 79 -9.45 -18.35 -11.80
N VAL A 80 -9.82 -17.27 -12.47
CA VAL A 80 -9.70 -17.10 -13.92
C VAL A 80 -8.48 -16.26 -14.28
N GLY A 81 -8.05 -15.40 -13.39
CA GLY A 81 -6.90 -14.53 -13.59
C GLY A 81 -5.59 -15.30 -13.63
N ALA A 82 -4.66 -14.83 -14.44
CA ALA A 82 -3.36 -15.46 -14.63
C ALA A 82 -2.26 -14.93 -13.72
N THR A 83 -2.56 -13.89 -12.94
CA THR A 83 -1.53 -13.16 -12.16
C THR A 83 -1.79 -13.32 -10.67
N SER A 84 -0.75 -13.67 -9.93
CA SER A 84 -0.78 -13.68 -8.46
C SER A 84 0.63 -13.46 -7.93
N GLY A 85 0.74 -12.99 -6.67
CA GLY A 85 2.01 -12.78 -6.00
C GLY A 85 2.40 -11.32 -5.90
N SER A 86 3.71 -11.07 -5.77
CA SER A 86 4.23 -9.70 -5.59
C SER A 86 4.23 -8.93 -6.90
N LEU A 87 3.73 -7.70 -6.85
CA LEU A 87 3.80 -6.74 -7.95
C LEU A 87 4.97 -5.77 -7.81
N GLY A 88 5.62 -5.76 -6.68
CA GLY A 88 6.78 -4.93 -6.43
C GLY A 88 6.94 -4.55 -4.98
N ALA A 89 8.12 -4.07 -4.64
CA ALA A 89 8.47 -3.59 -3.32
C ALA A 89 9.15 -2.23 -3.44
N SER A 90 8.96 -1.39 -2.44
CA SER A 90 9.74 -0.17 -2.32
C SER A 90 11.17 -0.52 -1.89
N GLY A 91 12.13 0.34 -2.22
CA GLY A 91 13.36 0.36 -1.45
C GLY A 91 13.10 0.86 -0.03
N PRO A 92 14.12 0.88 0.84
CA PRO A 92 13.95 1.45 2.18
C PRO A 92 13.53 2.93 2.11
N ILE A 93 12.45 3.27 2.79
CA ILE A 93 11.94 4.65 2.87
C ILE A 93 12.35 5.20 4.23
N ALA A 94 13.25 6.18 4.23
CA ALA A 94 13.77 6.74 5.48
C ALA A 94 12.68 7.48 6.25
N ILE A 95 12.71 7.32 7.58
CA ILE A 95 11.80 8.00 8.47
C ILE A 95 12.55 9.13 9.17
N THR A 96 12.06 10.35 9.01
CA THR A 96 12.51 11.50 9.79
C THR A 96 11.44 11.80 10.84
N GLY A 97 11.82 11.71 12.11
CA GLY A 97 10.92 12.03 13.21
C GLY A 97 10.47 13.48 13.18
N GLY A 98 9.28 13.73 13.65
CA GLY A 98 8.70 15.06 13.66
C GLY A 98 7.41 15.12 14.45
N VAL A 99 6.74 16.26 14.36
CA VAL A 99 5.48 16.51 15.05
C VAL A 99 4.38 15.63 14.48
N SER A 100 3.57 15.04 15.35
CA SER A 100 2.39 14.26 14.96
C SER A 100 1.37 15.13 14.18
N PRO A 101 0.76 14.63 13.10
CA PRO A 101 0.97 13.31 12.50
C PRO A 101 2.19 13.27 11.57
N LEU A 102 2.91 12.15 11.56
CA LEU A 102 3.90 11.85 10.53
C LEU A 102 3.20 11.12 9.38
N THR A 103 3.24 11.70 8.19
CA THR A 103 2.57 11.13 7.02
C THR A 103 3.59 10.59 6.02
N PHE A 104 3.22 9.46 5.39
CA PHE A 104 4.05 8.78 4.41
C PHE A 104 3.21 8.41 3.20
N THR A 105 3.86 8.35 2.04
CA THR A 105 3.21 7.94 0.80
C THR A 105 4.18 7.13 -0.05
N HIS A 106 3.66 6.15 -0.77
CA HIS A 106 4.40 5.44 -1.81
C HIS A 106 3.46 5.08 -2.94
N THR A 107 3.94 5.25 -4.18
CA THR A 107 3.19 4.90 -5.37
C THR A 107 3.89 3.76 -6.09
N PHE A 108 3.15 2.66 -6.30
CA PHE A 108 3.59 1.55 -7.15
C PHE A 108 3.09 1.79 -8.56
N ASN A 109 3.95 1.58 -9.55
CA ASN A 109 3.56 1.58 -10.94
C ASN A 109 3.44 0.11 -11.40
N ILE A 110 2.26 -0.26 -11.86
CA ILE A 110 2.02 -1.55 -12.50
C ILE A 110 2.11 -1.32 -14.00
N PRO A 111 3.17 -1.84 -14.67
CA PRO A 111 3.32 -1.63 -16.11
C PRO A 111 2.17 -2.24 -16.90
N ALA A 112 1.95 -1.72 -18.11
CA ALA A 112 1.01 -2.31 -19.06
C ALA A 112 1.34 -3.80 -19.27
N ASN A 113 0.32 -4.62 -19.35
CA ASN A 113 0.41 -6.07 -19.59
C ASN A 113 1.09 -6.88 -18.48
N ARG A 114 1.32 -6.26 -17.30
CA ARG A 114 1.85 -6.99 -16.14
C ARG A 114 0.80 -7.88 -15.49
N VAL A 115 -0.47 -7.45 -15.52
CA VAL A 115 -1.62 -8.16 -14.95
C VAL A 115 -2.52 -8.62 -16.10
N GLY A 116 -2.88 -9.89 -16.10
CA GLY A 116 -3.81 -10.45 -17.08
C GLY A 116 -5.26 -10.10 -16.79
N VAL A 117 -6.15 -10.44 -17.71
CA VAL A 117 -7.60 -10.24 -17.55
C VAL A 117 -8.09 -11.05 -16.34
N GLY A 118 -8.91 -10.47 -15.49
CA GLY A 118 -9.48 -11.16 -14.35
C GLY A 118 -9.99 -10.22 -13.27
N LEU A 119 -10.51 -10.83 -12.22
CA LEU A 119 -10.93 -10.15 -11.00
C LEU A 119 -9.90 -10.41 -9.93
N TYR A 120 -9.38 -9.33 -9.35
CA TYR A 120 -8.26 -9.40 -8.42
C TYR A 120 -8.51 -8.60 -7.16
N GLN A 121 -7.72 -8.92 -6.14
CA GLN A 121 -7.64 -8.13 -4.92
C GLN A 121 -6.18 -7.73 -4.70
N LEU A 122 -5.97 -6.45 -4.41
CA LEU A 122 -4.65 -5.93 -4.07
C LEU A 122 -4.48 -5.90 -2.56
N SER A 123 -3.29 -6.24 -2.10
CA SER A 123 -2.91 -6.07 -0.71
C SER A 123 -1.51 -5.46 -0.62
N ALA A 124 -1.27 -4.74 0.45
CA ALA A 124 0.01 -4.10 0.72
C ALA A 124 0.44 -4.37 2.15
N THR A 125 1.73 -4.60 2.33
CA THR A 125 2.35 -4.69 3.65
C THR A 125 3.30 -3.52 3.85
N ILE A 126 3.31 -2.98 5.06
CA ILE A 126 4.17 -1.88 5.47
C ILE A 126 4.97 -2.36 6.67
N ASN A 127 6.27 -2.60 6.48
CA ASN A 127 7.13 -3.13 7.53
C ASN A 127 8.12 -2.07 7.96
N HIS A 128 8.30 -1.93 9.26
CA HIS A 128 9.26 -1.02 9.85
C HIS A 128 10.55 -1.77 10.22
N SER A 129 11.69 -1.17 9.93
CA SER A 129 12.99 -1.62 10.40
C SER A 129 13.62 -0.56 11.28
N PRO A 130 14.16 -0.92 12.46
CA PRO A 130 14.73 0.05 13.36
C PRO A 130 16.02 0.69 12.82
N ILE A 131 16.39 1.80 13.42
CA ILE A 131 17.63 2.52 13.06
C ILE A 131 18.83 1.59 13.25
N GLY A 132 19.73 1.59 12.27
CA GLY A 132 21.00 0.86 12.34
C GLY A 132 20.94 -0.61 11.94
N ASN A 133 19.73 -1.15 11.70
CA ASN A 133 19.60 -2.53 11.22
C ASN A 133 18.40 -2.67 10.26
N PRO A 134 18.59 -2.32 8.98
CA PRO A 134 17.50 -2.36 7.99
C PRO A 134 16.99 -3.77 7.68
N ASN A 135 17.72 -4.80 8.10
CA ASN A 135 17.30 -6.19 7.88
C ASN A 135 16.52 -6.78 9.04
N GLN A 136 16.43 -6.07 10.15
CA GLN A 136 15.69 -6.52 11.32
C GLN A 136 14.32 -5.87 11.35
N LEU A 137 13.28 -6.68 11.15
CA LEU A 137 11.90 -6.20 11.24
C LEU A 137 11.57 -5.87 12.69
N SER A 138 10.90 -4.74 12.88
CA SER A 138 10.32 -4.37 14.18
C SER A 138 8.91 -4.96 14.32
N GLU A 139 8.29 -4.75 15.47
CA GLU A 139 6.91 -5.16 15.70
C GLU A 139 5.90 -4.22 15.01
N MET A 140 6.36 -3.11 14.43
CA MET A 140 5.49 -2.15 13.77
C MET A 140 5.22 -2.61 12.34
N ILE A 141 3.96 -2.92 12.05
CA ILE A 141 3.54 -3.44 10.77
C ILE A 141 2.16 -2.90 10.39
N GLY A 142 2.02 -2.49 9.14
CA GLY A 142 0.76 -2.08 8.54
C GLY A 142 0.34 -3.03 7.44
N PHE A 143 -0.95 -3.12 7.23
CA PHE A 143 -1.56 -3.93 6.19
C PHE A 143 -2.75 -3.18 5.60
N ALA A 144 -2.89 -3.24 4.27
CA ALA A 144 -4.05 -2.71 3.57
C ALA A 144 -4.48 -3.68 2.47
N GLN A 145 -5.77 -3.77 2.25
CA GLN A 145 -6.36 -4.63 1.23
C GLN A 145 -7.48 -3.89 0.52
N SER A 146 -7.42 -3.84 -0.81
CA SER A 146 -8.46 -3.22 -1.61
C SER A 146 -9.71 -4.09 -1.70
N LEU A 147 -10.84 -3.49 -2.07
CA LEU A 147 -11.95 -4.26 -2.62
C LEU A 147 -11.55 -4.82 -3.98
N PRO A 148 -12.27 -5.85 -4.49
CA PRO A 148 -11.94 -6.44 -5.79
C PRO A 148 -11.90 -5.40 -6.90
N ILE A 149 -10.88 -5.53 -7.76
CA ILE A 149 -10.69 -4.72 -8.97
C ILE A 149 -10.68 -5.62 -10.18
N LYS A 150 -11.10 -5.09 -11.33
CA LYS A 150 -11.20 -5.86 -12.55
C LYS A 150 -10.27 -5.32 -13.62
N PHE A 151 -9.48 -6.23 -14.22
CA PHE A 151 -8.68 -5.95 -15.40
C PHE A 151 -9.37 -6.53 -16.63
N THR A 152 -9.57 -5.71 -17.64
CA THR A 152 -10.23 -6.09 -18.88
C THR A 152 -9.34 -5.81 -20.09
N THR A 153 -9.69 -6.42 -21.23
CA THR A 153 -9.09 -6.01 -22.48
C THR A 153 -9.65 -4.65 -22.91
N THR A 154 -8.83 -3.90 -23.65
CA THR A 154 -9.28 -2.64 -24.22
C THR A 154 -10.43 -2.90 -25.17
N VAL A 155 -11.55 -2.20 -24.94
CA VAL A 155 -12.68 -2.24 -25.88
C VAL A 155 -12.42 -1.22 -26.96
N VAL A 156 -12.15 -1.70 -28.18
CA VAL A 156 -12.09 -0.83 -29.36
C VAL A 156 -13.53 -0.57 -29.80
N GLU A 157 -14.00 0.66 -29.62
CA GLU A 157 -15.28 1.04 -30.21
C GLU A 157 -15.13 1.12 -31.72
N THR A 158 -15.77 0.18 -32.42
CA THR A 158 -15.93 0.25 -33.84
C THR A 158 -17.26 0.91 -34.15
N ASN A 159 -17.20 2.14 -34.57
CA ASN A 159 -18.37 2.80 -35.15
C ASN A 159 -18.55 2.40 -36.59
#